data_d4fe0fbf6686b254e2b3176eaf179a71
#
_entry.id   d4fe0fbf6686b254e2b3176eaf179a71
#
_cell.length_a   1.000
_cell.length_b   1.000
_cell.length_c   1.000
_cell.angle_alpha   90.00
_cell.angle_beta   90.00
_cell.angle_gamma   90.00
#
_symmetry.space_group_name_H-M   'P 1'
#
loop_
_entity.id
_entity.type
_entity.pdbx_description
1 polymer ?
#
loop_
_entity_poly.entity_id
_entity_poly.type
_entity_poly.pdbx_seq_one_letter_code
_entity_poly.pdbx_strand_id
1 'polypeptide(L)'
;MMHDTRQWIARLAAVLMLLVPMCGVSAQELEYNMEVGGMAGGCFYMGDANNTSLFKDVALMGGVIARYNINPRMAVKGDLAVGHIKGSTEGLDNKFPNKQHAIFARNVYELGAQFEYSFFAYGTGEGYKDSRQLAPYLVGGLGLTYAPKPACHVVAMNLPIGIGVKYKAAERVNVGAEWTMRFTTSDKLDVVGISGLQLDDPYGIKSKGLKNKDSYSWLMVYVSYDMFPKYRKCNN
;
A
#
# COMPACT_ATOMS: atom_id res chain seq x y z
N MET A 1 -35.17 10.56 4.28
CA MET A 1 -33.94 9.76 4.22
C MET A 1 -32.77 10.48 3.51
N MET A 2 -32.97 11.39 2.54
CA MET A 2 -31.90 12.16 1.88
C MET A 2 -31.39 13.38 2.68
N HIS A 3 -32.05 13.81 3.73
CA HIS A 3 -31.64 14.99 4.51
C HIS A 3 -30.54 14.67 5.54
N ASP A 4 -30.52 13.44 6.04
CA ASP A 4 -29.54 13.00 7.06
C ASP A 4 -28.12 12.81 6.50
N THR A 5 -27.99 12.31 5.29
CA THR A 5 -26.69 12.10 4.65
C THR A 5 -25.94 13.40 4.38
N ARG A 6 -26.64 14.50 4.05
CA ARG A 6 -26.00 15.82 3.88
C ARG A 6 -25.45 16.40 5.18
N GLN A 7 -26.16 16.17 6.29
CA GLN A 7 -25.67 16.62 7.60
C GLN A 7 -24.43 15.84 8.08
N TRP A 8 -24.37 14.55 7.79
CA TRP A 8 -23.20 13.72 8.12
C TRP A 8 -21.96 14.13 7.29
N ILE A 9 -22.13 14.40 6.01
CA ILE A 9 -21.06 14.88 5.12
C ILE A 9 -20.57 16.27 5.58
N ALA A 10 -21.49 17.17 5.95
CA ALA A 10 -21.12 18.49 6.46
C ALA A 10 -20.38 18.41 7.80
N ARG A 11 -20.76 17.49 8.70
CA ARG A 11 -20.06 17.27 9.98
C ARG A 11 -18.67 16.65 9.77
N LEU A 12 -18.53 15.70 8.87
CA LEU A 12 -17.23 15.14 8.49
C LEU A 12 -16.32 16.19 7.85
N ALA A 13 -16.85 17.04 6.99
CA ALA A 13 -16.11 18.15 6.38
C ALA A 13 -15.68 19.21 7.44
N ALA A 14 -16.55 19.50 8.40
CA ALA A 14 -16.24 20.43 9.51
C ALA A 14 -15.16 19.86 10.44
N VAL A 15 -15.18 18.57 10.74
CA VAL A 15 -14.14 17.91 11.54
C VAL A 15 -12.81 17.86 10.76
N LEU A 16 -12.85 17.69 9.45
CA LEU A 16 -11.65 17.72 8.59
C LEU A 16 -11.05 19.14 8.51
N MET A 17 -11.88 20.19 8.51
CA MET A 17 -11.42 21.59 8.53
C MET A 17 -10.82 22.03 9.87
N LEU A 18 -11.25 21.43 10.99
CA LEU A 18 -10.67 21.70 12.32
C LEU A 18 -9.27 21.09 12.53
N LEU A 19 -8.85 20.20 11.63
CA LEU A 19 -7.51 19.58 11.66
C LEU A 19 -6.45 20.38 10.89
N VAL A 20 -6.78 21.57 10.34
CA VAL A 20 -5.80 22.43 9.68
C VAL A 20 -5.12 23.30 10.76
N PRO A 21 -3.88 22.99 11.17
CA PRO A 21 -3.16 23.84 12.10
C PRO A 21 -2.76 25.14 11.38
N MET A 22 -3.02 26.29 12.02
CA MET A 22 -2.57 27.60 11.55
C MET A 22 -1.04 27.59 11.44
N CYS A 23 -0.53 27.86 10.25
CA CYS A 23 0.91 27.94 9.96
C CYS A 23 1.57 29.04 10.80
N GLY A 24 2.41 28.63 11.75
CA GLY A 24 3.41 29.52 12.33
C GLY A 24 4.59 29.65 11.35
N VAL A 25 4.93 30.87 10.95
CA VAL A 25 6.09 31.16 10.09
C VAL A 25 7.36 30.81 10.87
N SER A 26 7.99 29.70 10.55
CA SER A 26 9.32 29.33 11.04
C SER A 26 10.32 29.47 9.89
N ALA A 27 11.26 30.39 9.99
CA ALA A 27 12.23 30.71 8.94
C ALA A 27 13.29 29.60 8.73
N GLN A 28 13.22 28.49 9.46
CA GLN A 28 14.17 27.38 9.37
C GLN A 28 13.43 26.07 9.18
N GLU A 29 13.59 25.45 8.02
CA GLU A 29 13.00 24.15 7.71
C GLU A 29 13.57 23.08 8.64
N LEU A 30 12.73 22.53 9.49
CA LEU A 30 13.06 21.42 10.37
C LEU A 30 12.97 20.11 9.56
N GLU A 31 14.11 19.43 9.42
CA GLU A 31 14.13 18.08 8.91
C GLU A 31 13.80 17.08 10.03
N TYR A 32 12.98 16.09 9.74
CA TYR A 32 12.61 15.02 10.67
C TYR A 32 13.20 13.71 10.21
N ASN A 33 13.73 12.93 11.15
CA ASN A 33 14.36 11.66 10.84
C ASN A 33 13.35 10.52 10.67
N MET A 34 12.24 10.59 11.37
CA MET A 34 11.29 9.47 11.43
C MET A 34 9.86 9.95 11.29
N GLU A 35 9.06 9.16 10.58
CA GLU A 35 7.63 9.34 10.43
C GLU A 35 6.92 8.06 10.87
N VAL A 36 5.80 8.19 11.57
CA VAL A 36 4.93 7.07 11.92
C VAL A 36 3.51 7.42 11.51
N GLY A 37 2.81 6.47 10.93
CA GLY A 37 1.48 6.76 10.40
C GLY A 37 0.60 5.54 10.24
N GLY A 38 -0.65 5.82 9.86
CA GLY A 38 -1.63 4.83 9.47
C GLY A 38 -1.90 4.88 7.97
N MET A 39 -2.28 3.75 7.42
CA MET A 39 -2.67 3.61 6.02
C MET A 39 -3.96 2.82 5.88
N ALA A 40 -4.73 3.15 4.86
CA ALA A 40 -5.94 2.44 4.48
C ALA A 40 -6.15 2.51 2.97
N GLY A 41 -6.82 1.53 2.40
CA GLY A 41 -7.04 1.51 0.96
C GLY A 41 -7.72 0.27 0.45
N GLY A 42 -7.50 -0.02 -0.84
CA GLY A 42 -8.00 -1.17 -1.54
C GLY A 42 -6.90 -2.17 -1.88
N CYS A 43 -7.22 -3.44 -1.73
CA CYS A 43 -6.43 -4.57 -2.14
C CYS A 43 -7.09 -5.23 -3.36
N PHE A 44 -6.29 -5.57 -4.35
CA PHE A 44 -6.75 -6.19 -5.60
C PHE A 44 -5.89 -7.41 -5.89
N TYR A 45 -6.53 -8.53 -6.14
CA TYR A 45 -5.84 -9.74 -6.56
C TYR A 45 -5.58 -9.73 -8.07
N MET A 46 -4.42 -10.21 -8.47
CA MET A 46 -3.99 -10.38 -9.85
C MET A 46 -3.29 -11.73 -9.98
N GLY A 47 -3.96 -12.69 -10.60
CA GLY A 47 -3.47 -14.05 -10.81
C GLY A 47 -4.43 -14.84 -11.70
N ASP A 48 -4.41 -16.15 -11.61
CA ASP A 48 -5.19 -17.04 -12.49
C ASP A 48 -6.71 -16.80 -12.41
N ALA A 49 -7.21 -16.35 -11.26
CA ALA A 49 -8.63 -16.01 -11.06
C ALA A 49 -9.01 -14.59 -11.52
N ASN A 50 -8.05 -13.74 -11.89
CA ASN A 50 -8.31 -12.38 -12.38
C ASN A 50 -7.22 -11.90 -13.32
N ASN A 51 -7.27 -12.34 -14.57
CA ASN A 51 -6.28 -12.03 -15.60
C ASN A 51 -6.62 -10.79 -16.45
N THR A 52 -7.83 -10.18 -16.28
CA THR A 52 -8.36 -9.23 -17.27
C THR A 52 -8.60 -7.83 -16.74
N SER A 53 -8.70 -7.60 -15.43
CA SER A 53 -9.08 -6.30 -14.85
C SER A 53 -8.29 -5.95 -13.61
N LEU A 54 -7.52 -4.86 -13.68
CA LEU A 54 -6.67 -4.35 -12.59
C LEU A 54 -7.44 -4.01 -11.30
N PHE A 55 -8.73 -3.68 -11.39
CA PHE A 55 -9.55 -3.20 -10.27
C PHE A 55 -10.83 -4.01 -10.03
N LYS A 56 -10.81 -5.29 -10.40
CA LYS A 56 -11.91 -6.20 -10.13
C LYS A 56 -11.81 -6.68 -8.67
N ASP A 57 -12.97 -6.82 -8.02
CA ASP A 57 -13.08 -7.37 -6.67
C ASP A 57 -12.25 -6.66 -5.59
N VAL A 58 -12.36 -5.33 -5.57
CA VAL A 58 -11.72 -4.48 -4.53
C VAL A 58 -12.09 -4.96 -3.15
N ALA A 59 -11.09 -5.20 -2.32
CA ALA A 59 -11.27 -5.48 -0.91
C ALA A 59 -10.50 -4.46 -0.05
N LEU A 60 -10.88 -4.30 1.19
CA LEU A 60 -10.28 -3.33 2.09
C LEU A 60 -8.92 -3.82 2.59
N MET A 61 -8.02 -2.87 2.77
CA MET A 61 -6.75 -3.05 3.45
C MET A 61 -6.51 -1.90 4.42
N GLY A 62 -5.70 -2.17 5.45
CA GLY A 62 -5.26 -1.16 6.40
C GLY A 62 -4.02 -1.60 7.15
N GLY A 63 -3.33 -0.64 7.75
CA GLY A 63 -2.10 -0.94 8.47
C GLY A 63 -1.43 0.29 9.04
N VAL A 64 -0.18 0.08 9.49
CA VAL A 64 0.67 1.12 10.02
C VAL A 64 1.99 1.16 9.26
N ILE A 65 2.56 2.34 9.16
CA ILE A 65 3.85 2.60 8.52
C ILE A 65 4.79 3.29 9.50
N ALA A 66 6.05 2.94 9.41
CA ALA A 66 7.15 3.67 10.00
C ALA A 66 8.17 3.97 8.92
N ARG A 67 8.56 5.24 8.76
CA ARG A 67 9.48 5.69 7.72
C ARG A 67 10.68 6.37 8.36
N TYR A 68 11.86 6.00 7.95
CA TYR A 68 13.10 6.64 8.33
C TYR A 68 13.65 7.44 7.13
N ASN A 69 13.70 8.75 7.28
CA ASN A 69 14.18 9.68 6.27
C ASN A 69 15.70 9.77 6.32
N ILE A 70 16.39 9.14 5.39
CA ILE A 70 17.86 9.19 5.24
C ILE A 70 18.25 10.60 4.81
N ASN A 71 17.55 11.12 3.81
CA ASN A 71 17.71 12.47 3.30
C ASN A 71 16.40 12.97 2.65
N PRO A 72 16.29 14.24 2.19
CA PRO A 72 15.04 14.76 1.61
C PRO A 72 14.52 14.01 0.38
N ARG A 73 15.30 13.11 -0.21
CA ARG A 73 14.91 12.32 -1.40
C ARG A 73 14.84 10.82 -1.15
N MET A 74 15.43 10.33 -0.06
CA MET A 74 15.55 8.90 0.20
C MET A 74 15.02 8.56 1.58
N ALA A 75 14.21 7.52 1.66
CA ALA A 75 13.70 6.98 2.91
C ALA A 75 13.64 5.45 2.87
N VAL A 76 13.68 4.86 4.05
CA VAL A 76 13.34 3.45 4.27
C VAL A 76 12.03 3.40 5.02
N LYS A 77 11.06 2.65 4.48
CA LYS A 77 9.74 2.47 5.05
C LYS A 77 9.57 1.03 5.49
N GLY A 78 9.15 0.82 6.73
CA GLY A 78 8.61 -0.43 7.22
C GLY A 78 7.09 -0.35 7.29
N ASP A 79 6.39 -1.43 6.98
CA ASP A 79 4.94 -1.51 7.06
C ASP A 79 4.47 -2.82 7.69
N LEU A 80 3.40 -2.70 8.46
CA LEU A 80 2.60 -3.82 8.95
C LEU A 80 1.17 -3.60 8.47
N ALA A 81 0.66 -4.55 7.69
CA ALA A 81 -0.64 -4.39 7.07
C ALA A 81 -1.47 -5.66 7.09
N VAL A 82 -2.77 -5.47 7.06
CA VAL A 82 -3.76 -6.51 6.81
C VAL A 82 -4.61 -6.10 5.61
N GLY A 83 -4.77 -7.01 4.67
CA GLY A 83 -5.63 -6.84 3.52
C GLY A 83 -6.53 -8.04 3.34
N HIS A 84 -7.63 -7.86 2.64
CA HIS A 84 -8.49 -8.94 2.22
C HIS A 84 -8.36 -9.10 0.71
N ILE A 85 -8.00 -10.29 0.23
CA ILE A 85 -7.97 -10.60 -1.19
C ILE A 85 -9.13 -11.52 -1.53
N LYS A 86 -9.75 -11.26 -2.66
CA LYS A 86 -10.80 -12.10 -3.22
C LYS A 86 -10.68 -12.14 -4.74
N GLY A 87 -11.12 -13.22 -5.32
CA GLY A 87 -11.15 -13.40 -6.76
C GLY A 87 -12.23 -14.39 -7.15
N SER A 88 -12.75 -14.20 -8.35
CA SER A 88 -13.76 -15.06 -8.95
C SER A 88 -13.45 -15.27 -10.41
N THR A 89 -13.54 -16.52 -10.84
CA THR A 89 -13.45 -16.89 -12.27
C THR A 89 -14.78 -16.72 -13.01
N GLU A 90 -15.83 -16.24 -12.32
CA GLU A 90 -17.15 -16.01 -12.90
C GLU A 90 -17.09 -14.84 -13.91
N GLY A 91 -17.61 -15.08 -15.14
CA GLY A 91 -17.59 -14.07 -16.20
C GLY A 91 -16.28 -13.98 -17.00
N LEU A 92 -15.30 -14.82 -16.73
CA LEU A 92 -14.14 -15.02 -17.60
C LEU A 92 -14.48 -16.07 -18.66
N ASP A 93 -13.91 -15.92 -19.87
CA ASP A 93 -13.88 -17.01 -20.88
C ASP A 93 -13.08 -18.18 -20.30
N ASN A 94 -13.81 -19.03 -19.59
CA ASN A 94 -13.26 -19.99 -18.67
C ASN A 94 -12.65 -21.16 -19.44
N LYS A 95 -11.33 -21.21 -19.52
CA LYS A 95 -10.54 -22.31 -20.10
C LYS A 95 -10.24 -23.43 -19.10
N PHE A 96 -10.77 -23.35 -17.87
CA PHE A 96 -10.57 -24.39 -16.87
C PHE A 96 -11.26 -25.70 -17.28
N PRO A 97 -10.70 -26.87 -16.91
CA PRO A 97 -11.33 -28.15 -17.15
C PRO A 97 -12.77 -28.16 -16.61
N ASN A 98 -13.72 -28.61 -17.41
CA ASN A 98 -15.15 -28.69 -17.11
C ASN A 98 -15.85 -27.32 -16.85
N LYS A 99 -15.29 -26.18 -17.27
CA LYS A 99 -15.85 -24.83 -17.02
C LYS A 99 -16.21 -24.58 -15.54
N GLN A 100 -15.44 -25.13 -14.64
CA GLN A 100 -15.69 -24.95 -13.19
C GLN A 100 -15.36 -23.52 -12.77
N HIS A 101 -16.20 -22.95 -11.90
CA HIS A 101 -15.99 -21.65 -11.31
C HIS A 101 -15.29 -21.80 -9.97
N ALA A 102 -14.26 -21.01 -9.74
CA ALA A 102 -13.57 -20.91 -8.47
C ALA A 102 -13.77 -19.51 -7.89
N ILE A 103 -14.12 -19.45 -6.61
CA ILE A 103 -14.26 -18.21 -5.85
C ILE A 103 -13.41 -18.38 -4.60
N PHE A 104 -12.55 -17.43 -4.33
CA PHE A 104 -11.79 -17.42 -3.09
C PHE A 104 -11.85 -16.05 -2.41
N ALA A 105 -11.73 -16.08 -1.08
CA ALA A 105 -11.62 -14.89 -0.24
C ALA A 105 -10.76 -15.24 0.97
N ARG A 106 -9.72 -14.46 1.23
CA ARG A 106 -8.83 -14.69 2.37
C ARG A 106 -8.17 -13.42 2.86
N ASN A 107 -7.81 -13.41 4.12
CA ASN A 107 -7.01 -12.35 4.70
C ASN A 107 -5.53 -12.58 4.40
N VAL A 108 -4.81 -11.48 4.18
CA VAL A 108 -3.36 -11.43 3.98
C VAL A 108 -2.78 -10.50 5.03
N TYR A 109 -1.76 -10.95 5.71
CA TYR A 109 -0.97 -10.15 6.64
C TYR A 109 0.39 -9.92 6.01
N GLU A 110 0.88 -8.69 6.06
CA GLU A 110 2.16 -8.33 5.46
C GLU A 110 3.04 -7.62 6.46
N LEU A 111 4.32 -7.98 6.43
CA LEU A 111 5.42 -7.25 7.03
C LEU A 111 6.36 -6.87 5.90
N GLY A 112 6.52 -5.58 5.63
CA GLY A 112 7.33 -5.07 4.54
C GLY A 112 8.48 -4.17 5.01
N ALA A 113 9.54 -4.15 4.21
CA ALA A 113 10.62 -3.20 4.28
C ALA A 113 10.91 -2.68 2.87
N GLN A 114 10.75 -1.37 2.66
CA GLN A 114 10.76 -0.76 1.35
C GLN A 114 11.68 0.46 1.34
N PHE A 115 12.34 0.68 0.22
CA PHE A 115 13.12 1.86 -0.07
C PHE A 115 12.30 2.81 -0.94
N GLU A 116 12.27 4.09 -0.58
CA GLU A 116 11.59 5.15 -1.30
C GLU A 116 12.60 6.13 -1.89
N TYR A 117 12.41 6.49 -3.15
CA TYR A 117 13.17 7.53 -3.83
C TYR A 117 12.25 8.61 -4.37
N SER A 118 12.34 9.81 -3.81
CA SER A 118 11.57 10.98 -4.22
C SER A 118 12.29 11.75 -5.32
N PHE A 119 11.57 12.11 -6.38
CA PHE A 119 12.14 12.87 -7.50
C PHE A 119 12.53 14.29 -7.12
N PHE A 120 11.84 14.87 -6.13
CA PHE A 120 12.13 16.20 -5.60
C PHE A 120 12.51 16.11 -4.14
N ALA A 121 13.30 17.07 -3.67
CA ALA A 121 13.55 17.23 -2.26
C ALA A 121 12.22 17.54 -1.55
N TYR A 122 11.86 16.70 -0.59
CA TYR A 122 10.60 16.78 0.12
C TYR A 122 10.74 17.62 1.38
N GLY A 123 9.83 18.56 1.59
CA GLY A 123 9.83 19.44 2.75
C GLY A 123 8.68 20.44 2.74
N THR A 124 8.73 21.46 3.60
CA THR A 124 7.70 22.50 3.70
C THR A 124 7.66 23.44 2.50
N GLY A 125 8.70 23.48 1.70
CA GLY A 125 8.84 24.42 0.58
C GLY A 125 9.34 25.80 0.97
N GLU A 126 9.60 26.02 2.26
CA GLU A 126 9.97 27.32 2.82
C GLU A 126 11.47 27.44 3.11
N GLY A 127 12.29 26.58 2.58
CA GLY A 127 13.70 26.49 2.93
C GLY A 127 14.64 26.86 1.80
N TYR A 128 15.90 27.13 2.16
CA TYR A 128 17.03 27.37 1.26
C TYR A 128 17.32 26.22 0.28
N LYS A 129 16.72 25.03 0.48
CA LYS A 129 17.05 23.80 -0.23
C LYS A 129 16.15 23.48 -1.42
N ASP A 130 15.32 24.39 -1.87
CA ASP A 130 14.36 24.15 -2.97
C ASP A 130 13.52 22.88 -2.74
N SER A 131 13.10 22.67 -1.48
CA SER A 131 12.22 21.58 -1.12
C SER A 131 10.80 21.83 -1.63
N ARG A 132 10.08 20.76 -1.95
CA ARG A 132 8.70 20.83 -2.44
C ARG A 132 7.76 20.13 -1.48
N GLN A 133 6.59 20.75 -1.26
CA GLN A 133 5.53 20.15 -0.45
C GLN A 133 4.95 18.90 -1.10
N LEU A 134 4.94 18.85 -2.45
CA LEU A 134 4.46 17.70 -3.21
C LEU A 134 5.66 16.98 -3.84
N ALA A 135 5.84 15.72 -3.51
CA ALA A 135 6.92 14.91 -4.04
C ALA A 135 6.41 13.53 -4.50
N PRO A 136 6.38 13.27 -5.80
CA PRO A 136 6.21 11.92 -6.31
C PRO A 136 7.47 11.09 -6.01
N TYR A 137 7.28 9.80 -5.76
CA TYR A 137 8.36 8.88 -5.43
C TYR A 137 8.15 7.49 -6.03
N LEU A 138 9.24 6.78 -6.19
CA LEU A 138 9.27 5.36 -6.49
C LEU A 138 9.48 4.58 -5.18
N VAL A 139 8.89 3.42 -5.11
CA VAL A 139 9.03 2.51 -3.98
C VAL A 139 9.34 1.10 -4.45
N GLY A 140 10.25 0.44 -3.75
CA GLY A 140 10.58 -0.96 -4.01
C GLY A 140 11.22 -1.59 -2.78
N GLY A 141 10.99 -2.87 -2.57
CA GLY A 141 11.49 -3.52 -1.36
C GLY A 141 11.27 -5.01 -1.30
N LEU A 142 11.27 -5.53 -0.09
CA LEU A 142 11.00 -6.93 0.22
C LEU A 142 9.96 -7.00 1.32
N GLY A 143 9.10 -8.01 1.25
CA GLY A 143 8.11 -8.26 2.28
C GLY A 143 7.87 -9.74 2.51
N LEU A 144 7.21 -10.03 3.60
CA LEU A 144 6.70 -11.35 3.96
C LEU A 144 5.18 -11.26 4.00
N THR A 145 4.53 -12.11 3.21
CA THR A 145 3.08 -12.25 3.17
C THR A 145 2.70 -13.53 3.91
N TYR A 146 1.83 -13.41 4.89
CA TYR A 146 1.21 -14.54 5.59
C TYR A 146 -0.28 -14.57 5.29
N ALA A 147 -0.76 -15.68 4.78
CA ALA A 147 -2.17 -15.90 4.51
C ALA A 147 -2.65 -17.14 5.29
N PRO A 148 -3.47 -16.97 6.35
CA PRO A 148 -4.04 -18.08 7.11
C PRO A 148 -5.13 -18.83 6.33
N LYS A 149 -5.60 -19.93 6.90
CA LYS A 149 -6.74 -20.72 6.38
C LYS A 149 -7.88 -19.86 5.82
N PRO A 150 -8.70 -20.35 4.81
CA PRO A 150 -9.35 -21.67 4.99
C PRO A 150 -8.71 -22.84 4.27
N ALA A 151 -7.94 -22.69 3.20
CA ALA A 151 -7.39 -23.86 2.50
C ALA A 151 -6.09 -24.37 3.13
N CYS A 152 -5.02 -23.62 2.98
CA CYS A 152 -3.72 -23.87 3.62
C CYS A 152 -3.15 -22.52 4.11
N HIS A 153 -2.34 -22.57 5.16
CA HIS A 153 -1.59 -21.38 5.52
C HIS A 153 -0.38 -21.25 4.58
N VAL A 154 -0.20 -20.05 4.09
CA VAL A 154 0.88 -19.74 3.14
C VAL A 154 1.74 -18.66 3.75
N VAL A 155 3.05 -18.88 3.75
CA VAL A 155 4.06 -17.85 4.00
C VAL A 155 4.85 -17.69 2.72
N ALA A 156 4.87 -16.50 2.17
CA ALA A 156 5.56 -16.20 0.93
C ALA A 156 6.37 -14.91 1.07
N MET A 157 7.52 -14.86 0.43
CA MET A 157 8.19 -13.59 0.21
C MET A 157 7.47 -12.84 -0.90
N ASN A 158 7.40 -11.52 -0.77
CA ASN A 158 6.91 -10.66 -1.84
C ASN A 158 7.92 -9.56 -2.18
N LEU A 159 7.84 -9.08 -3.41
CA LEU A 159 8.60 -7.97 -3.93
C LEU A 159 7.62 -6.83 -4.25
N PRO A 160 7.41 -5.87 -3.33
CA PRO A 160 6.62 -4.69 -3.60
C PRO A 160 7.39 -3.74 -4.52
N ILE A 161 6.74 -3.29 -5.59
CA ILE A 161 7.25 -2.25 -6.50
C ILE A 161 6.09 -1.33 -6.82
N GLY A 162 6.33 -0.02 -6.79
CA GLY A 162 5.25 0.93 -7.06
C GLY A 162 5.69 2.37 -7.14
N ILE A 163 4.67 3.20 -7.15
CA ILE A 163 4.77 4.65 -7.22
C ILE A 163 3.88 5.27 -6.16
N GLY A 164 4.26 6.43 -5.70
CA GLY A 164 3.45 7.18 -4.76
C GLY A 164 3.66 8.68 -4.90
N VAL A 165 2.82 9.40 -4.22
CA VAL A 165 2.92 10.83 -4.07
C VAL A 165 2.71 11.19 -2.60
N LYS A 166 3.56 12.04 -2.07
CA LYS A 166 3.44 12.56 -0.70
C LYS A 166 3.32 14.07 -0.72
N TYR A 167 2.49 14.57 0.18
CA TYR A 167 2.20 15.98 0.36
C TYR A 167 2.38 16.38 1.82
N LYS A 168 3.11 17.46 2.05
CA LYS A 168 3.32 18.07 3.36
C LYS A 168 2.11 18.92 3.72
N ALA A 169 1.16 18.34 4.45
CA ALA A 169 -0.08 19.02 4.82
C ALA A 169 0.12 20.04 5.92
N ALA A 170 1.05 19.78 6.84
CA ALA A 170 1.46 20.67 7.91
C ALA A 170 2.93 20.41 8.24
N GLU A 171 3.54 21.23 9.10
CA GLU A 171 4.95 21.11 9.51
C GLU A 171 5.35 19.68 9.89
N ARG A 172 4.45 18.96 10.57
CA ARG A 172 4.67 17.60 11.07
C ARG A 172 3.73 16.55 10.49
N VAL A 173 2.83 16.94 9.59
CA VAL A 173 1.81 16.04 9.05
C VAL A 173 2.03 15.84 7.57
N ASN A 174 2.20 14.59 7.19
CA ASN A 174 2.32 14.18 5.81
C ASN A 174 1.10 13.35 5.42
N VAL A 175 0.62 13.58 4.21
CA VAL A 175 -0.46 12.80 3.58
C VAL A 175 0.06 12.29 2.26
N GLY A 176 -0.30 11.09 1.89
CA GLY A 176 0.09 10.58 0.58
C GLY A 176 -0.81 9.48 0.08
N ALA A 177 -0.60 9.18 -1.19
CA ALA A 177 -1.22 8.05 -1.86
C ALA A 177 -0.12 7.21 -2.52
N GLU A 178 -0.28 5.91 -2.48
CA GLU A 178 0.68 4.96 -3.02
C GLU A 178 -0.05 3.81 -3.70
N TRP A 179 0.44 3.45 -4.86
CA TRP A 179 0.03 2.26 -5.58
C TRP A 179 1.22 1.33 -5.74
N THR A 180 1.11 0.14 -5.20
CA THR A 180 2.16 -0.86 -5.23
C THR A 180 1.64 -2.21 -5.71
N MET A 181 2.45 -2.86 -6.49
CA MET A 181 2.25 -4.21 -6.97
C MET A 181 3.20 -5.15 -6.23
N ARG A 182 2.68 -6.24 -5.71
CA ARG A 182 3.40 -7.23 -4.92
C ARG A 182 3.51 -8.53 -5.66
N PHE A 183 4.71 -8.84 -6.11
CA PHE A 183 5.01 -10.11 -6.77
C PHE A 183 5.39 -11.12 -5.71
N THR A 184 4.58 -12.16 -5.54
CA THR A 184 4.86 -13.18 -4.52
C THR A 184 5.67 -14.33 -5.09
N THR A 185 6.35 -15.05 -4.21
CA THR A 185 7.07 -16.28 -4.57
C THR A 185 6.18 -17.53 -4.54
N SER A 186 4.95 -17.40 -4.05
CA SER A 186 3.99 -18.49 -3.89
C SER A 186 2.91 -18.44 -4.97
N ASP A 187 2.41 -19.59 -5.33
CA ASP A 187 1.33 -19.87 -6.27
C ASP A 187 0.14 -20.51 -5.53
N LYS A 188 0.00 -20.21 -4.24
CA LYS A 188 -0.99 -20.84 -3.35
C LYS A 188 -1.87 -19.83 -2.64
N LEU A 189 -1.81 -18.56 -3.06
CA LEU A 189 -2.65 -17.52 -2.46
C LEU A 189 -4.11 -17.65 -2.89
N ASP A 190 -4.36 -18.22 -4.07
CA ASP A 190 -5.67 -18.43 -4.68
C ASP A 190 -6.22 -19.86 -4.52
N VAL A 191 -5.54 -20.73 -3.77
CA VAL A 191 -6.00 -22.09 -3.53
C VAL A 191 -7.32 -22.10 -2.78
N VAL A 192 -8.34 -22.66 -3.41
CA VAL A 192 -9.69 -22.85 -2.86
C VAL A 192 -9.71 -24.11 -1.98
N GLY A 193 -10.48 -24.08 -0.90
CA GLY A 193 -10.53 -25.13 0.12
C GLY A 193 -10.81 -26.56 -0.36
N ILE A 194 -10.76 -27.47 0.56
CA ILE A 194 -10.64 -28.95 0.48
C ILE A 194 -11.50 -29.70 -0.57
N SER A 195 -12.54 -29.07 -1.11
CA SER A 195 -13.44 -29.70 -2.09
C SER A 195 -13.60 -28.91 -3.41
N GLY A 196 -12.78 -27.88 -3.62
CA GLY A 196 -12.83 -27.04 -4.82
C GLY A 196 -11.67 -27.26 -5.78
N LEU A 197 -11.78 -26.67 -6.96
CA LEU A 197 -10.70 -26.62 -7.95
C LEU A 197 -9.48 -25.97 -7.31
N GLN A 198 -8.36 -26.68 -7.30
CA GLN A 198 -7.09 -26.08 -6.90
C GLN A 198 -6.56 -25.28 -8.09
N LEU A 199 -6.42 -23.97 -7.92
CA LEU A 199 -5.78 -23.09 -8.88
C LEU A 199 -4.24 -23.17 -8.81
N ASP A 200 -3.70 -24.14 -8.06
CA ASP A 200 -2.27 -24.48 -8.04
C ASP A 200 -1.92 -25.17 -9.36
N ASP A 201 -1.33 -24.40 -10.27
CA ASP A 201 -0.90 -24.85 -11.62
C ASP A 201 -2.04 -25.47 -12.48
N PRO A 202 -3.13 -24.75 -12.71
CA PRO A 202 -4.33 -25.28 -13.36
C PRO A 202 -4.09 -25.74 -14.81
N TYR A 203 -3.01 -25.30 -15.42
CA TYR A 203 -2.60 -25.64 -16.80
C TYR A 203 -1.41 -26.60 -16.87
N GLY A 204 -0.87 -27.06 -15.75
CA GLY A 204 0.31 -27.94 -15.70
C GLY A 204 1.60 -27.27 -16.19
N ILE A 205 1.63 -25.94 -16.27
CA ILE A 205 2.77 -25.17 -16.77
C ILE A 205 3.65 -24.74 -15.61
N LYS A 206 4.60 -25.57 -15.23
CA LYS A 206 5.59 -25.21 -14.20
C LYS A 206 6.53 -24.13 -14.70
N SER A 207 6.36 -22.91 -14.21
CA SER A 207 7.29 -21.81 -14.51
C SER A 207 8.36 -21.68 -13.44
N LYS A 208 9.57 -21.29 -13.87
CA LYS A 208 10.68 -20.95 -12.97
C LYS A 208 10.69 -19.44 -12.70
N GLY A 209 10.89 -19.06 -11.44
CA GLY A 209 11.01 -17.66 -11.02
C GLY A 209 9.68 -17.01 -10.65
N LEU A 210 9.55 -15.70 -10.89
CA LEU A 210 8.37 -14.87 -10.56
C LEU A 210 7.28 -14.89 -11.66
N LYS A 211 7.50 -15.60 -12.74
CA LYS A 211 6.54 -15.70 -13.84
C LYS A 211 5.45 -16.70 -13.48
N ASN A 212 4.19 -16.37 -13.73
CA ASN A 212 3.00 -17.17 -13.36
C ASN A 212 2.87 -17.43 -11.83
N LYS A 213 3.29 -16.47 -11.01
CA LYS A 213 3.06 -16.51 -9.56
C LYS A 213 1.97 -15.51 -9.20
N ASP A 214 1.29 -15.80 -8.09
CA ASP A 214 0.28 -14.90 -7.56
C ASP A 214 0.85 -13.52 -7.29
N SER A 215 0.10 -12.52 -7.69
CA SER A 215 0.40 -11.13 -7.38
C SER A 215 -0.84 -10.43 -6.86
N TYR A 216 -0.64 -9.40 -6.07
CA TYR A 216 -1.71 -8.53 -5.63
C TYR A 216 -1.23 -7.09 -5.60
N SER A 217 -2.17 -6.19 -5.70
CA SER A 217 -1.90 -4.76 -5.79
C SER A 217 -2.60 -4.05 -4.64
N TRP A 218 -1.94 -3.05 -4.08
CA TRP A 218 -2.52 -2.15 -3.09
C TRP A 218 -2.55 -0.73 -3.62
N LEU A 219 -3.73 -0.12 -3.54
CA LEU A 219 -3.91 1.31 -3.70
C LEU A 219 -4.32 1.86 -2.34
N MET A 220 -3.45 2.63 -1.73
CA MET A 220 -3.64 3.11 -0.37
C MET A 220 -3.42 4.61 -0.25
N VAL A 221 -4.08 5.19 0.73
CA VAL A 221 -3.79 6.52 1.25
C VAL A 221 -3.23 6.38 2.66
N TYR A 222 -2.34 7.27 3.04
CA TYR A 222 -1.74 7.27 4.36
C TYR A 222 -1.65 8.67 4.94
N VAL A 223 -1.64 8.72 6.27
CA VAL A 223 -1.34 9.92 7.03
C VAL A 223 -0.22 9.56 7.99
N SER A 224 0.85 10.33 7.99
CA SER A 224 1.99 10.14 8.90
C SER A 224 2.35 11.43 9.65
N TYR A 225 2.92 11.23 10.82
CA TYR A 225 3.37 12.28 11.70
C TYR A 225 4.89 12.21 11.86
N ASP A 226 5.54 13.36 11.68
CA ASP A 226 6.98 13.50 11.81
C ASP A 226 7.43 13.54 13.25
N MET A 227 8.39 12.69 13.57
CA MET A 227 9.01 12.55 14.89
C MET A 227 10.51 12.83 14.81
N PHE A 228 11.08 13.23 15.94
CA PHE A 228 12.53 13.42 16.10
C PHE A 228 13.14 14.43 15.12
N PRO A 229 13.05 15.73 15.43
CA PRO A 229 13.64 16.78 14.61
C PRO A 229 15.16 16.58 14.51
N LYS A 230 15.69 16.74 13.33
CA LYS A 230 17.12 16.63 13.03
C LYS A 230 17.79 17.98 13.32
N TYR A 231 18.41 18.10 14.46
CA TYR A 231 19.20 19.29 14.79
C TYR A 231 20.50 19.25 13.95
N ARG A 232 20.70 20.23 13.08
CA ARG A 232 21.99 20.44 12.43
C ARG A 232 22.92 21.13 13.41
N LYS A 233 24.04 20.49 13.72
CA LYS A 233 25.16 21.19 14.37
C LYS A 233 25.76 22.12 13.32
N CYS A 234 25.69 23.44 13.56
CA CYS A 234 26.53 24.38 12.84
C CYS A 234 28.00 24.01 13.20
N ASN A 235 28.75 23.54 12.21
CA ASN A 235 30.20 23.46 12.37
C ASN A 235 30.69 24.91 12.28
N ASN A 236 31.11 25.44 13.42
CA ASN A 236 32.00 26.61 13.48
C ASN A 236 33.38 26.20 13.02
#